data_bd475e756f6a5ce220657c59c63f93d5
#
_entry.id   bd475e756f6a5ce220657c59c63f93d5
#
_cell.length_a   1.000
_cell.length_b   1.000
_cell.length_c   1.000
_cell.angle_alpha   90.00
_cell.angle_beta   90.00
_cell.angle_gamma   90.00
#
_symmetry.space_group_name_H-M   'P 1'
#
loop_
_entity.id
_entity.type
_entity.pdbx_description
1 polymer ?
#
loop_
_entity_poly.entity_id
_entity_poly.type
_entity_poly.pdbx_seq_one_letter_code
_entity_poly.pdbx_strand_id
1 'polypeptide(L)'
;MKKYKVGIIGATGMVGQRFTLLLENHPWFEVTVLAASKRSAGKTYGETVEDRWHMTAPLPEKYKDMVIVDAENVEEVASQVDFCFCAVNMKKDEIRDLEDRYAKAECPIVSNNSAHRFTDDVPMVIPEINADHIKIIDAQRKRLGTKRGFVAVKSNCSLQSYVPAIHPLKALGVDKVLACTYQAISGAGKTFKTWPEMVDNVIPYIGGEEEKSEQEPLKIWGKIEGDKIVK
;
A
#
# COMPACT_ATOMS: atom_id res chain seq x y z
N MET A 1 7.59 19.04 -16.99
CA MET A 1 7.91 18.97 -15.53
C MET A 1 8.69 17.68 -15.32
N LYS A 2 9.76 17.67 -14.51
CA LYS A 2 10.52 16.43 -14.22
C LYS A 2 9.63 15.49 -13.40
N LYS A 3 9.48 14.24 -13.85
CA LYS A 3 8.71 13.22 -13.09
C LYS A 3 9.59 12.56 -12.04
N TYR A 4 8.98 12.16 -10.92
CA TYR A 4 9.63 11.30 -9.93
C TYR A 4 9.66 9.86 -10.45
N LYS A 5 10.82 9.23 -10.32
CA LYS A 5 10.99 7.80 -10.62
C LYS A 5 10.43 6.95 -9.49
N VAL A 6 9.55 6.03 -9.80
CA VAL A 6 8.91 5.20 -8.77
C VAL A 6 9.08 3.71 -9.06
N GLY A 7 9.27 2.94 -7.98
CA GLY A 7 9.26 1.50 -8.00
C GLY A 7 7.90 0.95 -7.53
N ILE A 8 7.53 -0.22 -8.03
CA ILE A 8 6.38 -0.98 -7.52
C ILE A 8 6.89 -2.30 -6.96
N ILE A 9 6.88 -2.45 -5.64
CA ILE A 9 7.27 -3.67 -4.93
C ILE A 9 6.02 -4.54 -4.75
N GLY A 10 6.03 -5.76 -5.28
CA GLY A 10 4.85 -6.63 -5.40
C GLY A 10 4.08 -6.39 -6.70
N ALA A 11 4.77 -5.97 -7.76
CA ALA A 11 4.19 -5.57 -9.04
C ALA A 11 3.31 -6.64 -9.72
N THR A 12 3.58 -7.91 -9.49
CA THR A 12 2.87 -9.04 -10.12
C THR A 12 1.57 -9.43 -9.42
N GLY A 13 1.32 -8.91 -8.23
CA GLY A 13 0.07 -9.10 -7.49
C GLY A 13 -1.05 -8.19 -8.02
N MET A 14 -2.30 -8.49 -7.64
CA MET A 14 -3.49 -7.75 -8.11
C MET A 14 -3.41 -6.24 -7.83
N VAL A 15 -2.91 -5.84 -6.66
CA VAL A 15 -2.71 -4.43 -6.30
C VAL A 15 -1.56 -3.82 -7.11
N GLY A 16 -0.44 -4.55 -7.29
CA GLY A 16 0.68 -4.11 -8.13
C GLY A 16 0.26 -3.88 -9.58
N GLN A 17 -0.55 -4.77 -10.16
CA GLN A 17 -1.14 -4.60 -11.49
C GLN A 17 -2.04 -3.35 -11.56
N ARG A 18 -2.80 -3.06 -10.50
CA ARG A 18 -3.59 -1.82 -10.42
C ARG A 18 -2.69 -0.58 -10.43
N PHE A 19 -1.56 -0.61 -9.71
CA PHE A 19 -0.59 0.49 -9.74
C PHE A 19 -0.03 0.70 -11.15
N THR A 20 0.31 -0.35 -11.90
CA THR A 20 0.84 -0.18 -13.26
C THR A 20 -0.17 0.54 -14.16
N LEU A 21 -1.46 0.23 -14.08
CA LEU A 21 -2.49 0.93 -14.82
C LEU A 21 -2.64 2.40 -14.41
N LEU A 22 -2.73 2.65 -13.10
CA LEU A 22 -2.97 4.00 -12.58
C LEU A 22 -1.78 4.94 -12.83
N LEU A 23 -0.56 4.39 -12.87
CA LEU A 23 0.66 5.16 -13.06
C LEU A 23 1.11 5.23 -14.53
N GLU A 24 0.42 4.56 -15.45
CA GLU A 24 0.82 4.52 -16.86
C GLU A 24 1.06 5.91 -17.46
N ASN A 25 0.13 6.82 -17.30
CA ASN A 25 0.19 8.18 -17.83
C ASN A 25 0.15 9.22 -16.70
N HIS A 26 0.66 8.86 -15.51
CA HIS A 26 0.61 9.76 -14.37
C HIS A 26 1.44 11.04 -14.64
N PRO A 27 0.92 12.24 -14.31
CA PRO A 27 1.59 13.50 -14.63
C PRO A 27 2.88 13.71 -13.84
N TRP A 28 3.01 13.15 -12.63
CA TRP A 28 4.14 13.39 -11.73
C TRP A 28 5.04 12.17 -11.52
N PHE A 29 4.56 10.97 -11.81
CA PHE A 29 5.30 9.72 -11.54
C PHE A 29 5.60 8.96 -12.82
N GLU A 30 6.78 8.35 -12.85
CA GLU A 30 7.23 7.44 -13.88
C GLU A 30 7.68 6.13 -13.23
N VAL A 31 7.02 5.03 -13.59
CA VAL A 31 7.43 3.72 -13.10
C VAL A 31 8.70 3.29 -13.84
N THR A 32 9.79 3.15 -13.10
CA THR A 32 11.10 2.74 -13.62
C THR A 32 11.55 1.37 -13.14
N VAL A 33 10.94 0.86 -12.06
CA VAL A 33 11.25 -0.46 -11.49
C VAL A 33 9.98 -1.21 -11.16
N LEU A 34 9.91 -2.45 -11.62
CA LEU A 34 8.91 -3.44 -11.19
C LEU A 34 9.64 -4.54 -10.42
N ALA A 35 9.32 -4.65 -9.13
CA ALA A 35 9.94 -5.64 -8.25
C ALA A 35 8.90 -6.66 -7.75
N ALA A 36 9.31 -7.90 -7.65
CA ALA A 36 8.47 -9.00 -7.16
C ALA A 36 9.31 -10.08 -6.47
N SER A 37 8.70 -11.21 -6.13
CA SER A 37 9.41 -12.32 -5.52
C SER A 37 10.49 -12.89 -6.44
N LYS A 38 11.50 -13.52 -5.85
CA LYS A 38 12.60 -14.21 -6.53
C LYS A 38 12.14 -15.15 -7.67
N ARG A 39 10.94 -15.73 -7.58
CA ARG A 39 10.39 -16.58 -8.66
C ARG A 39 10.12 -15.85 -9.97
N SER A 40 9.83 -14.56 -9.86
CA SER A 40 9.50 -13.69 -10.99
C SER A 40 10.69 -12.85 -11.46
N ALA A 41 11.70 -12.69 -10.61
CA ALA A 41 12.90 -11.91 -10.91
C ALA A 41 13.64 -12.46 -12.15
N GLY A 42 14.16 -11.56 -12.97
CA GLY A 42 14.86 -11.87 -14.22
C GLY A 42 13.95 -12.15 -15.42
N LYS A 43 12.64 -12.27 -15.24
CA LYS A 43 11.66 -12.45 -16.32
C LYS A 43 11.08 -11.08 -16.71
N THR A 44 10.53 -11.00 -17.92
CA THR A 44 9.76 -9.81 -18.30
C THR A 44 8.44 -9.74 -17.54
N TYR A 45 7.94 -8.53 -17.36
CA TYR A 45 6.67 -8.34 -16.66
C TYR A 45 5.52 -8.98 -17.44
N GLY A 46 5.50 -8.81 -18.78
CA GLY A 46 4.49 -9.41 -19.66
C GLY A 46 4.41 -10.92 -19.47
N GLU A 47 5.53 -11.65 -19.67
CA GLU A 47 5.59 -13.11 -19.46
C GLU A 47 5.13 -13.54 -18.07
N THR A 48 5.44 -12.74 -17.06
CA THR A 48 5.13 -13.09 -15.68
C THR A 48 3.64 -12.95 -15.36
N VAL A 49 2.93 -11.99 -15.96
CA VAL A 49 1.52 -11.70 -15.63
C VAL A 49 0.52 -12.16 -16.69
N GLU A 50 0.96 -12.64 -17.85
CA GLU A 50 0.11 -13.00 -18.99
C GLU A 50 -1.11 -13.86 -18.58
N ASP A 51 -0.89 -14.96 -17.89
CA ASP A 51 -1.94 -15.88 -17.45
C ASP A 51 -2.69 -15.44 -16.19
N ARG A 52 -2.26 -14.38 -15.56
CA ARG A 52 -2.80 -13.87 -14.30
C ARG A 52 -3.01 -12.36 -14.27
N TRP A 53 -3.21 -11.78 -15.44
CA TRP A 53 -3.64 -10.39 -15.52
C TRP A 53 -5.10 -10.28 -15.08
N HIS A 54 -5.34 -9.54 -14.01
CA HIS A 54 -6.65 -9.45 -13.35
C HIS A 54 -7.41 -8.16 -13.66
N MET A 55 -6.82 -7.30 -14.47
CA MET A 55 -7.42 -6.01 -14.80
C MET A 55 -8.30 -6.12 -16.04
N THR A 56 -9.35 -5.30 -16.11
CA THR A 56 -10.23 -5.20 -17.29
C THR A 56 -9.55 -4.47 -18.46
N ALA A 57 -8.70 -3.48 -18.16
CA ALA A 57 -7.87 -2.83 -19.16
C ALA A 57 -6.69 -3.72 -19.55
N PRO A 58 -6.20 -3.65 -20.79
CA PRO A 58 -5.04 -4.41 -21.24
C PRO A 58 -3.78 -4.01 -20.44
N LEU A 59 -2.81 -4.92 -20.43
CA LEU A 59 -1.49 -4.63 -19.89
C LEU A 59 -0.84 -3.48 -20.70
N PRO A 60 -0.39 -2.39 -20.05
CA PRO A 60 0.28 -1.30 -20.75
C PRO A 60 1.56 -1.77 -21.47
N GLU A 61 1.65 -1.48 -22.77
CA GLU A 61 2.77 -1.91 -23.62
C GLU A 61 4.14 -1.55 -23.04
N LYS A 62 4.27 -0.34 -22.49
CA LYS A 62 5.53 0.14 -21.94
C LYS A 62 6.09 -0.67 -20.76
N TYR A 63 5.27 -1.51 -20.12
CA TYR A 63 5.73 -2.36 -19.01
C TYR A 63 5.98 -3.81 -19.41
N LYS A 64 5.51 -4.25 -20.59
CA LYS A 64 5.61 -5.65 -21.02
C LYS A 64 7.03 -6.19 -20.98
N ASP A 65 7.97 -5.43 -21.52
CA ASP A 65 9.37 -5.84 -21.67
C ASP A 65 10.24 -5.44 -20.46
N MET A 66 9.66 -4.79 -19.44
CA MET A 66 10.41 -4.47 -18.23
C MET A 66 10.79 -5.75 -17.48
N VAL A 67 12.09 -5.91 -17.21
CA VAL A 67 12.61 -7.02 -16.42
C VAL A 67 12.27 -6.79 -14.95
N ILE A 68 11.69 -7.81 -14.31
CA ILE A 68 11.35 -7.78 -12.90
C ILE A 68 12.61 -7.93 -12.06
N VAL A 69 12.79 -7.05 -11.09
CA VAL A 69 13.85 -7.11 -10.08
C VAL A 69 13.38 -7.93 -8.87
N ASP A 70 14.30 -8.63 -8.20
CA ASP A 70 13.98 -9.26 -6.92
C ASP A 70 13.70 -8.19 -5.86
N ALA A 71 12.53 -8.26 -5.22
CA ALA A 71 12.13 -7.31 -4.17
C ALA A 71 13.07 -7.33 -2.94
N GLU A 72 13.82 -8.40 -2.75
CA GLU A 72 14.82 -8.53 -1.68
C GLU A 72 16.15 -7.81 -2.00
N ASN A 73 16.39 -7.47 -3.27
CA ASN A 73 17.55 -6.70 -3.71
C ASN A 73 17.32 -5.20 -3.47
N VAL A 74 17.25 -4.82 -2.21
CA VAL A 74 16.85 -3.48 -1.76
C VAL A 74 17.71 -2.38 -2.39
N GLU A 75 19.04 -2.53 -2.37
CA GLU A 75 19.99 -1.55 -2.90
C GLU A 75 19.84 -1.35 -4.40
N GLU A 76 19.60 -2.43 -5.15
CA GLU A 76 19.39 -2.40 -6.59
C GLU A 76 18.13 -1.59 -6.94
N VAL A 77 17.03 -1.85 -6.24
CA VAL A 77 15.78 -1.12 -6.45
C VAL A 77 15.90 0.33 -5.99
N ALA A 78 16.40 0.57 -4.77
CA ALA A 78 16.50 1.90 -4.16
C ALA A 78 17.37 2.86 -4.98
N SER A 79 18.42 2.35 -5.65
CA SER A 79 19.33 3.17 -6.47
C SER A 79 18.68 3.73 -7.74
N GLN A 80 17.57 3.16 -8.18
CA GLN A 80 16.91 3.48 -9.47
C GLN A 80 15.66 4.36 -9.32
N VAL A 81 15.20 4.61 -8.09
CA VAL A 81 13.92 5.25 -7.84
C VAL A 81 14.01 6.41 -6.84
N ASP A 82 13.04 7.29 -6.90
CA ASP A 82 12.87 8.33 -5.89
C ASP A 82 12.11 7.81 -4.65
N PHE A 83 11.18 6.87 -4.84
CA PHE A 83 10.45 6.15 -3.79
C PHE A 83 9.75 4.92 -4.36
N CYS A 84 9.18 4.06 -3.50
CA CYS A 84 8.42 2.90 -3.94
C CYS A 84 7.00 2.85 -3.37
N PHE A 85 6.07 2.34 -4.18
CA PHE A 85 4.82 1.78 -3.70
C PHE A 85 5.04 0.31 -3.32
N CYS A 86 4.53 -0.12 -2.15
CA CYS A 86 4.69 -1.49 -1.67
C CYS A 86 3.34 -2.19 -1.51
N ALA A 87 3.18 -3.36 -2.15
CA ALA A 87 1.98 -4.18 -2.11
C ALA A 87 2.34 -5.68 -2.17
N VAL A 88 3.27 -6.10 -1.32
CA VAL A 88 3.70 -7.50 -1.24
C VAL A 88 2.70 -8.35 -0.44
N ASN A 89 2.74 -9.65 -0.67
CA ASN A 89 1.96 -10.63 0.08
C ASN A 89 2.92 -11.60 0.79
N MET A 90 3.25 -11.28 2.02
CA MET A 90 4.17 -12.00 2.90
C MET A 90 3.62 -11.98 4.34
N LYS A 91 4.29 -12.63 5.29
CA LYS A 91 3.95 -12.49 6.71
C LYS A 91 4.21 -11.07 7.19
N LYS A 92 3.43 -10.60 8.16
CA LYS A 92 3.52 -9.21 8.65
C LYS A 92 4.93 -8.80 9.09
N ASP A 93 5.66 -9.70 9.75
CA ASP A 93 7.01 -9.40 10.23
C ASP A 93 8.02 -9.32 9.07
N GLU A 94 7.87 -10.18 8.05
CA GLU A 94 8.68 -10.13 6.83
C GLU A 94 8.44 -8.84 6.05
N ILE A 95 7.16 -8.40 5.96
CA ILE A 95 6.81 -7.13 5.32
C ILE A 95 7.43 -5.96 6.08
N ARG A 96 7.34 -5.97 7.42
CA ARG A 96 7.90 -4.91 8.26
C ARG A 96 9.42 -4.81 8.09
N ASP A 97 10.12 -5.94 8.10
CA ASP A 97 11.55 -5.98 7.86
C ASP A 97 11.92 -5.45 6.46
N LEU A 98 11.21 -5.90 5.43
CA LEU A 98 11.46 -5.46 4.07
C LEU A 98 11.27 -3.94 3.91
N GLU A 99 10.15 -3.40 4.41
CA GLU A 99 9.84 -1.97 4.33
C GLU A 99 10.85 -1.13 5.14
N ASP A 100 11.28 -1.58 6.32
CA ASP A 100 12.33 -0.93 7.11
C ASP A 100 13.70 -0.97 6.40
N ARG A 101 14.05 -2.05 5.71
CA ARG A 101 15.29 -2.13 4.92
C ARG A 101 15.29 -1.13 3.77
N TYR A 102 14.18 -1.00 3.03
CA TYR A 102 14.05 0.04 2.00
C TYR A 102 14.19 1.44 2.58
N ALA A 103 13.51 1.72 3.69
CA ALA A 103 13.64 3.00 4.35
C ALA A 103 15.09 3.27 4.79
N LYS A 104 15.80 2.28 5.36
CA LYS A 104 17.22 2.38 5.73
C LYS A 104 18.14 2.57 4.53
N ALA A 105 17.78 2.04 3.36
CA ALA A 105 18.45 2.31 2.09
C ALA A 105 18.09 3.70 1.48
N GLU A 106 17.53 4.59 2.29
CA GLU A 106 17.12 5.95 1.91
C GLU A 106 16.03 6.00 0.81
N CYS A 107 15.29 4.91 0.63
CA CYS A 107 14.16 4.81 -0.28
C CYS A 107 12.85 4.93 0.49
N PRO A 108 12.10 6.03 0.36
CA PRO A 108 10.78 6.15 0.97
C PRO A 108 9.82 5.09 0.46
N ILE A 109 9.00 4.55 1.36
CA ILE A 109 7.97 3.56 1.05
C ILE A 109 6.58 4.12 1.31
N VAL A 110 5.71 4.03 0.30
CA VAL A 110 4.28 4.24 0.43
C VAL A 110 3.60 2.88 0.36
N SER A 111 3.21 2.37 1.53
CA SER A 111 2.77 0.97 1.66
C SER A 111 1.26 0.80 1.62
N ASN A 112 0.81 -0.18 0.85
CA ASN A 112 -0.55 -0.69 0.88
C ASN A 112 -0.77 -1.76 1.98
N ASN A 113 0.33 -2.24 2.56
CA ASN A 113 0.32 -3.33 3.53
C ASN A 113 -0.14 -2.87 4.92
N SER A 114 -0.53 -3.84 5.76
CA SER A 114 -1.00 -3.55 7.12
C SER A 114 0.10 -3.64 8.19
N ALA A 115 1.32 -4.03 7.82
CA ALA A 115 2.37 -4.37 8.76
C ALA A 115 2.77 -3.22 9.70
N HIS A 116 2.84 -2.00 9.18
CA HIS A 116 3.21 -0.80 9.92
C HIS A 116 2.03 0.08 10.35
N ARG A 117 0.77 -0.30 10.12
CA ARG A 117 -0.39 0.57 10.42
C ARG A 117 -0.46 1.01 11.88
N PHE A 118 -0.01 0.16 12.81
CA PHE A 118 -0.01 0.44 14.23
C PHE A 118 1.39 0.73 14.82
N THR A 119 2.40 0.91 13.99
CA THR A 119 3.71 1.43 14.44
C THR A 119 3.56 2.90 14.79
N ASP A 120 4.01 3.31 15.97
CA ASP A 120 3.72 4.61 16.58
C ASP A 120 4.15 5.79 15.70
N ASP A 121 5.34 5.71 15.12
CA ASP A 121 5.95 6.75 14.29
C ASP A 121 5.74 6.57 12.78
N VAL A 122 4.87 5.65 12.37
CA VAL A 122 4.49 5.46 10.97
C VAL A 122 3.15 6.12 10.71
N PRO A 123 3.08 7.14 9.83
CA PRO A 123 1.82 7.80 9.51
C PRO A 123 0.93 6.90 8.66
N MET A 124 -0.33 6.75 9.08
CA MET A 124 -1.39 6.15 8.29
C MET A 124 -2.24 7.28 7.70
N VAL A 125 -2.05 7.57 6.40
CA VAL A 125 -2.51 8.83 5.80
C VAL A 125 -3.75 8.63 4.94
N ILE A 126 -4.75 9.48 5.20
CA ILE A 126 -5.80 9.86 4.26
C ILE A 126 -5.63 11.37 4.07
N PRO A 127 -5.09 11.83 2.91
CA PRO A 127 -4.62 13.20 2.76
C PRO A 127 -5.68 14.28 3.07
N GLU A 128 -6.95 13.99 2.80
CA GLU A 128 -8.07 14.90 3.07
C GLU A 128 -8.38 15.05 4.57
N ILE A 129 -7.84 14.17 5.42
CA ILE A 129 -8.18 14.12 6.84
C ILE A 129 -6.98 14.51 7.71
N ASN A 130 -5.84 13.90 7.46
CA ASN A 130 -4.69 13.93 8.37
C ASN A 130 -3.35 14.07 7.65
N ALA A 131 -3.29 14.89 6.61
CA ALA A 131 -2.04 15.17 5.89
C ALA A 131 -0.91 15.66 6.83
N ASP A 132 -1.25 16.30 7.94
CA ASP A 132 -0.29 16.78 8.95
C ASP A 132 0.40 15.64 9.72
N HIS A 133 -0.16 14.42 9.73
CA HIS A 133 0.51 13.25 10.31
C HIS A 133 1.84 12.91 9.64
N ILE A 134 2.11 13.39 8.42
CA ILE A 134 3.44 13.25 7.78
C ILE A 134 4.57 13.87 8.60
N LYS A 135 4.29 14.81 9.50
CA LYS A 135 5.28 15.43 10.39
C LYS A 135 5.94 14.42 11.34
N ILE A 136 5.29 13.28 11.62
CA ILE A 136 5.87 12.22 12.45
C ILE A 136 7.07 11.52 11.80
N ILE A 137 7.22 11.68 10.47
CA ILE A 137 8.32 11.08 9.71
C ILE A 137 9.70 11.50 10.27
N ASP A 138 9.81 12.66 10.85
CA ASP A 138 11.07 13.11 11.46
C ASP A 138 11.45 12.26 12.70
N ALA A 139 10.47 11.85 13.51
CA ALA A 139 10.67 10.90 14.59
C ALA A 139 11.06 9.51 14.07
N GLN A 140 10.36 9.04 13.03
CA GLN A 140 10.66 7.77 12.38
C GLN A 140 12.09 7.74 11.81
N ARG A 141 12.52 8.80 11.14
CA ARG A 141 13.88 8.93 10.61
C ARG A 141 14.94 8.87 11.71
N LYS A 142 14.70 9.49 12.87
CA LYS A 142 15.60 9.37 14.02
C LYS A 142 15.72 7.93 14.48
N ARG A 143 14.59 7.21 14.59
CA ARG A 143 14.58 5.78 14.98
C ARG A 143 15.30 4.90 13.97
N LEU A 144 15.08 5.12 12.67
CA LEU A 144 15.67 4.32 11.59
C LEU A 144 17.12 4.71 11.28
N GLY A 145 17.57 5.88 11.69
CA GLY A 145 18.88 6.43 11.35
C GLY A 145 18.98 6.93 9.91
N THR A 146 17.86 7.38 9.32
CA THR A 146 17.77 7.80 7.92
C THR A 146 17.67 9.33 7.78
N LYS A 147 18.03 9.84 6.60
CA LYS A 147 17.86 11.26 6.25
C LYS A 147 16.65 11.48 5.34
N ARG A 148 16.41 10.57 4.41
CA ARG A 148 15.36 10.65 3.41
C ARG A 148 14.34 9.52 3.55
N GLY A 149 14.80 8.31 3.87
CA GLY A 149 13.99 7.11 3.95
C GLY A 149 12.93 7.19 5.05
N PHE A 150 11.76 6.65 4.77
CA PHE A 150 10.64 6.50 5.70
C PHE A 150 9.63 5.49 5.15
N VAL A 151 8.72 5.06 6.01
CA VAL A 151 7.51 4.29 5.64
C VAL A 151 6.29 5.13 5.96
N ALA A 152 5.38 5.25 5.01
CA ALA A 152 4.02 5.75 5.22
C ALA A 152 3.03 4.70 4.71
N VAL A 153 1.90 4.54 5.36
CA VAL A 153 0.93 3.50 5.04
C VAL A 153 -0.45 4.07 4.71
N LYS A 154 -1.19 3.37 3.85
CA LYS A 154 -2.62 3.61 3.70
C LYS A 154 -3.43 2.77 4.70
N SER A 155 -4.61 3.27 5.07
CA SER A 155 -5.57 2.53 5.88
C SER A 155 -6.17 1.32 5.15
N ASN A 156 -6.94 0.52 5.85
CA ASN A 156 -7.76 -0.53 5.26
C ASN A 156 -8.66 0.03 4.14
N CYS A 157 -8.95 -0.78 3.13
CA CYS A 157 -9.71 -0.33 1.95
C CYS A 157 -11.16 0.02 2.26
N SER A 158 -11.83 -0.71 3.16
CA SER A 158 -13.21 -0.40 3.55
C SER A 158 -13.34 0.96 4.24
N LEU A 159 -12.36 1.31 5.08
CA LEU A 159 -12.35 2.60 5.79
C LEU A 159 -12.32 3.79 4.83
N GLN A 160 -11.64 3.67 3.71
CA GLN A 160 -11.52 4.75 2.73
C GLN A 160 -12.84 5.06 2.01
N SER A 161 -13.84 4.19 2.13
CA SER A 161 -15.17 4.44 1.57
C SER A 161 -16.02 5.33 2.47
N TYR A 162 -15.88 5.25 3.81
CA TYR A 162 -16.77 5.95 4.73
C TYR A 162 -16.07 6.96 5.65
N VAL A 163 -14.82 6.75 6.05
CA VAL A 163 -14.12 7.68 6.96
C VAL A 163 -13.97 9.09 6.39
N PRO A 164 -13.64 9.29 5.09
CA PRO A 164 -13.64 10.62 4.49
C PRO A 164 -15.01 11.27 4.46
N ALA A 165 -16.09 10.49 4.26
CA ALA A 165 -17.45 11.00 4.23
C ALA A 165 -17.93 11.44 5.63
N ILE A 166 -17.49 10.73 6.68
CA ILE A 166 -17.84 11.05 8.07
C ILE A 166 -17.00 12.22 8.61
N HIS A 167 -15.76 12.39 8.11
CA HIS A 167 -14.84 13.37 8.67
C HIS A 167 -15.39 14.79 8.79
N PRO A 168 -16.08 15.38 7.79
CA PRO A 168 -16.70 16.69 7.93
C PRO A 168 -17.77 16.76 9.02
N LEU A 169 -18.44 15.64 9.29
CA LEU A 169 -19.51 15.56 10.28
C LEU A 169 -18.99 15.53 11.74
N LYS A 170 -17.69 15.29 11.95
CA LYS A 170 -17.09 15.33 13.28
C LYS A 170 -17.33 16.64 14.02
N ALA A 171 -17.37 17.76 13.30
CA ALA A 171 -17.68 19.06 13.87
C ALA A 171 -19.08 19.13 14.49
N LEU A 172 -19.99 18.24 14.12
CA LEU A 172 -21.33 18.09 14.64
C LEU A 172 -21.44 17.15 15.85
N GLY A 173 -20.32 16.58 16.31
CA GLY A 173 -20.27 15.72 17.49
C GLY A 173 -20.60 14.25 17.19
N VAL A 174 -19.98 13.65 16.18
CA VAL A 174 -20.08 12.20 15.92
C VAL A 174 -19.49 11.42 17.11
N ASP A 175 -20.33 10.65 17.79
CA ASP A 175 -19.96 9.83 18.95
C ASP A 175 -19.76 8.36 18.56
N LYS A 176 -20.66 7.81 17.75
CA LYS A 176 -20.64 6.41 17.34
C LYS A 176 -20.87 6.24 15.86
N VAL A 177 -20.23 5.22 15.29
CA VAL A 177 -20.42 4.82 13.89
C VAL A 177 -20.75 3.33 13.86
N LEU A 178 -21.89 2.98 13.26
CA LEU A 178 -22.22 1.61 12.90
C LEU A 178 -22.03 1.46 11.40
N ALA A 179 -21.08 0.60 11.01
CA ALA A 179 -20.75 0.36 9.61
C ALA A 179 -21.06 -1.09 9.21
N CYS A 180 -21.71 -1.24 8.07
CA CYS A 180 -21.88 -2.52 7.39
C CYS A 180 -21.29 -2.41 5.99
N THR A 181 -20.33 -3.27 5.66
CA THR A 181 -19.61 -3.19 4.38
C THR A 181 -19.78 -4.47 3.57
N TYR A 182 -19.96 -4.32 2.27
CA TYR A 182 -19.95 -5.41 1.31
C TYR A 182 -18.68 -5.30 0.47
N GLN A 183 -17.80 -6.31 0.62
CA GLN A 183 -16.48 -6.29 0.00
C GLN A 183 -16.36 -7.32 -1.10
N ALA A 184 -15.75 -6.95 -2.22
CA ALA A 184 -15.49 -7.88 -3.31
C ALA A 184 -14.37 -8.86 -2.94
N ILE A 185 -14.45 -10.09 -3.45
CA ILE A 185 -13.45 -11.14 -3.25
C ILE A 185 -12.05 -10.78 -3.74
N SER A 186 -11.94 -9.77 -4.61
CA SER A 186 -10.66 -9.22 -5.06
C SER A 186 -9.83 -8.62 -3.90
N GLY A 187 -10.48 -8.16 -2.83
CA GLY A 187 -9.80 -7.75 -1.59
C GLY A 187 -9.01 -8.87 -0.92
N ALA A 188 -9.43 -10.12 -1.09
CA ALA A 188 -8.70 -11.31 -0.66
C ALA A 188 -7.70 -11.84 -1.72
N GLY A 189 -7.48 -11.11 -2.82
CA GLY A 189 -6.62 -11.54 -3.92
C GLY A 189 -7.21 -12.72 -4.72
N LYS A 190 -8.53 -12.89 -4.69
CA LYS A 190 -9.27 -14.00 -5.34
C LYS A 190 -10.11 -13.50 -6.51
N THR A 191 -10.44 -14.43 -7.38
CA THR A 191 -11.39 -14.25 -8.48
C THR A 191 -12.40 -15.40 -8.45
N PHE A 192 -13.53 -15.28 -9.14
CA PHE A 192 -14.47 -16.39 -9.27
C PHE A 192 -13.87 -17.64 -9.93
N LYS A 193 -12.84 -17.47 -10.78
CA LYS A 193 -12.09 -18.61 -11.34
C LYS A 193 -11.30 -19.37 -10.26
N THR A 194 -10.74 -18.67 -9.29
CA THR A 194 -9.93 -19.26 -8.21
C THR A 194 -10.73 -19.55 -6.95
N TRP A 195 -11.95 -19.07 -6.88
CA TRP A 195 -12.89 -19.28 -5.77
C TRP A 195 -14.33 -19.37 -6.28
N PRO A 196 -14.66 -20.43 -7.05
CA PRO A 196 -15.96 -20.56 -7.71
C PRO A 196 -17.15 -20.67 -6.75
N GLU A 197 -16.92 -21.11 -5.50
CA GLU A 197 -17.97 -21.20 -4.47
C GLU A 197 -18.53 -19.83 -4.06
N MET A 198 -17.89 -18.77 -4.48
CA MET A 198 -18.34 -17.40 -4.20
C MET A 198 -19.30 -16.84 -5.27
N VAL A 199 -19.57 -17.58 -6.34
CA VAL A 199 -20.61 -17.18 -7.30
C VAL A 199 -21.96 -17.24 -6.59
N ASP A 200 -22.71 -16.13 -6.62
CA ASP A 200 -24.02 -15.99 -5.98
C ASP A 200 -24.04 -16.32 -4.47
N ASN A 201 -22.89 -16.14 -3.81
CA ASN A 201 -22.70 -16.45 -2.40
C ASN A 201 -22.12 -15.26 -1.61
N VAL A 202 -22.28 -15.32 -0.29
CA VAL A 202 -21.79 -14.33 0.66
C VAL A 202 -21.07 -15.02 1.81
N ILE A 203 -19.89 -14.54 2.17
CA ILE A 203 -19.23 -14.88 3.44
C ILE A 203 -19.58 -13.78 4.45
N PRO A 204 -20.31 -14.10 5.54
CA PRO A 204 -20.81 -13.08 6.46
C PRO A 204 -19.74 -12.50 7.38
N TYR A 205 -18.51 -13.00 7.33
CA TYR A 205 -17.42 -12.59 8.22
C TYR A 205 -16.07 -12.55 7.48
N ILE A 206 -15.34 -11.42 7.63
CA ILE A 206 -13.99 -11.26 7.13
C ILE A 206 -13.05 -11.11 8.33
N GLY A 207 -12.15 -12.11 8.54
CA GLY A 207 -11.26 -12.15 9.70
C GLY A 207 -10.41 -10.87 9.88
N GLY A 208 -10.51 -10.27 11.06
CA GLY A 208 -9.76 -9.06 11.44
C GLY A 208 -10.24 -7.76 10.76
N GLU A 209 -11.36 -7.77 10.05
CA GLU A 209 -11.88 -6.56 9.39
C GLU A 209 -12.58 -5.63 10.39
N GLU A 210 -13.31 -6.19 11.31
CA GLU A 210 -13.98 -5.45 12.39
C GLU A 210 -12.96 -4.73 13.27
N GLU A 211 -11.91 -5.45 13.73
CA GLU A 211 -10.82 -4.86 14.53
C GLU A 211 -10.14 -3.67 13.81
N LYS A 212 -9.90 -3.78 12.50
CA LYS A 212 -9.35 -2.66 11.71
C LYS A 212 -10.32 -1.49 11.68
N SER A 213 -11.62 -1.76 11.49
CA SER A 213 -12.67 -0.74 11.45
C SER A 213 -12.82 -0.01 12.79
N GLU A 214 -12.57 -0.68 13.90
CA GLU A 214 -12.60 -0.09 15.24
C GLU A 214 -11.32 0.72 15.54
N GLN A 215 -10.15 0.23 15.15
CA GLN A 215 -8.87 0.76 15.62
C GLN A 215 -8.22 1.77 14.66
N GLU A 216 -8.31 1.55 13.34
CA GLU A 216 -7.63 2.43 12.38
C GLU A 216 -8.21 3.86 12.36
N PRO A 217 -9.54 4.10 12.44
CA PRO A 217 -10.08 5.46 12.50
C PRO A 217 -9.56 6.25 13.71
N LEU A 218 -9.33 5.59 14.84
CA LEU A 218 -8.77 6.25 16.03
C LEU A 218 -7.38 6.80 15.76
N LYS A 219 -6.53 6.07 15.02
CA LYS A 219 -5.22 6.56 14.61
C LYS A 219 -5.32 7.65 13.53
N ILE A 220 -6.23 7.49 12.56
CA ILE A 220 -6.44 8.48 11.48
C ILE A 220 -6.85 9.83 12.07
N TRP A 221 -7.73 9.82 13.07
CA TRP A 221 -8.19 11.03 13.77
C TRP A 221 -7.37 11.37 15.02
N GLY A 222 -6.31 10.63 15.28
CA GLY A 222 -5.40 10.86 16.38
C GLY A 222 -4.58 12.15 16.22
N LYS A 223 -3.68 12.37 17.15
CA LYS A 223 -2.78 13.54 17.17
C LYS A 223 -1.34 13.10 17.37
N ILE A 224 -0.40 13.87 16.85
CA ILE A 224 1.02 13.68 17.13
C ILE A 224 1.30 14.23 18.52
N GLU A 225 1.81 13.38 19.41
CA GLU A 225 2.31 13.73 20.73
C GLU A 225 3.73 13.18 20.90
N GLY A 226 4.71 14.08 20.88
CA GLY A 226 6.12 13.69 20.86
C GLY A 226 6.48 12.89 19.61
N ASP A 227 6.98 11.69 19.80
CA ASP A 227 7.46 10.81 18.72
C ASP A 227 6.43 9.73 18.31
N LYS A 228 5.15 9.91 18.60
CA LYS A 228 4.09 8.95 18.30
C LYS A 228 2.77 9.62 17.91
N ILE A 229 1.93 8.85 17.21
CA ILE A 229 0.54 9.21 16.94
C ILE A 229 -0.33 8.55 18.01
N VAL A 230 -0.97 9.37 18.84
CA VAL A 230 -1.89 8.94 19.91
C VAL A 230 -3.32 8.94 19.36
N LYS A 231 -4.08 7.88 19.73
CA LYS A 231 -5.47 7.66 19.32
C LYS A 231 -6.45 8.53 20.10
#